data_ae73c52d2bec77ebc6b8276e8f727953
#
_entry.id   ae73c52d2bec77ebc6b8276e8f727953
#
_cell.length_a   1.000
_cell.length_b   1.000
_cell.length_c   1.000
_cell.angle_alpha   90.00
_cell.angle_beta   90.00
_cell.angle_gamma   90.00
#
_symmetry.space_group_name_H-M   'P 1'
#
loop_
_entity.id
_entity.type
_entity.pdbx_description
1 polymer ?
#
loop_
_entity_poly.entity_id
_entity_poly.type
_entity_poly.pdbx_seq_one_letter_code
_entity_poly.pdbx_strand_id
1 'polypeptide(L)'
;MSSAVLNERASVALDAYIVDFAWSPDGSSIAVAGGEGAVVLVNGVGAALKPQTLGEHGMGTIAIAWQPRGKTIASSGQDSAVVLWDSTAGTELKRLRPGTAWTEHIAFSPDGKTLATATGKVLALWDSSGEKVHSFEPLAGNIAAISWDKPGRDIAAATAGAIHVYRFEPPSYPTRKYAWPAVCLTAAFSPNGKVLASGMQDGTVHFWLLTTGKDSQMRGYASKVTLTEWSANSRYLATASGAEVVVWDFGGRGPEGTAPLELSAHTDRITHLAFHPSGPWLLSAGRDWRLTLWNPGKEKQAVDAHLTSGEITAIRWSPDGKRVAVGDAKGRLSIYELEAR
;
A
#
# COMPACT_ATOMS: atom_id res chain seq x y z
N MET A 1 -25.46 5.77 -17.75
CA MET A 1 -24.74 5.90 -16.49
C MET A 1 -24.06 4.55 -16.26
N SER A 2 -22.76 4.43 -16.24
CA SER A 2 -22.12 3.16 -15.88
C SER A 2 -22.12 3.09 -14.35
N SER A 3 -23.15 2.48 -13.78
CA SER A 3 -23.15 2.04 -12.39
C SER A 3 -22.33 0.76 -12.31
N ALA A 4 -21.61 0.56 -11.23
CA ALA A 4 -20.87 -0.66 -10.96
C ALA A 4 -21.26 -1.18 -9.57
N VAL A 5 -21.10 -2.47 -9.36
CA VAL A 5 -21.40 -3.13 -8.09
C VAL A 5 -20.30 -4.12 -7.77
N LEU A 6 -20.03 -4.28 -6.49
CA LEU A 6 -19.15 -5.30 -5.95
C LEU A 6 -20.01 -6.50 -5.48
N ASN A 7 -19.77 -7.68 -6.01
CA ASN A 7 -20.43 -8.91 -5.59
C ASN A 7 -19.45 -9.84 -4.89
N GLU A 8 -19.70 -10.21 -3.64
CA GLU A 8 -18.89 -11.23 -2.96
C GLU A 8 -19.06 -12.57 -3.66
N ARG A 9 -17.95 -13.15 -4.15
CA ARG A 9 -17.93 -14.41 -4.89
C ARG A 9 -17.41 -15.58 -4.08
N ALA A 10 -16.47 -15.30 -3.19
CA ALA A 10 -15.87 -16.31 -2.36
C ALA A 10 -15.35 -15.70 -1.07
N SER A 11 -15.26 -16.51 -0.04
CA SER A 11 -14.54 -16.15 1.17
C SER A 11 -13.99 -17.39 1.87
N VAL A 12 -12.96 -17.19 2.67
CA VAL A 12 -12.34 -18.20 3.51
C VAL A 12 -12.01 -17.61 4.87
N ALA A 13 -12.22 -18.38 5.93
CA ALA A 13 -11.77 -18.02 7.26
C ALA A 13 -10.35 -18.59 7.47
N LEU A 14 -9.47 -17.77 8.00
CA LEU A 14 -8.13 -18.12 8.44
C LEU A 14 -8.09 -18.11 9.96
N ASP A 15 -7.15 -18.84 10.56
CA ASP A 15 -7.10 -19.03 12.01
C ASP A 15 -6.61 -17.79 12.79
N ALA A 16 -6.06 -16.78 12.09
CA ALA A 16 -5.58 -15.54 12.70
C ALA A 16 -6.16 -14.32 11.97
N TYR A 17 -6.30 -13.17 12.67
CA TYR A 17 -6.69 -11.92 12.02
C TYR A 17 -5.68 -11.55 10.90
N ILE A 18 -6.20 -10.95 9.84
CA ILE A 18 -5.38 -10.58 8.69
C ILE A 18 -4.73 -9.22 8.96
N VAL A 19 -3.40 -9.15 8.90
CA VAL A 19 -2.65 -7.89 9.02
C VAL A 19 -2.52 -7.20 7.67
N ASP A 20 -2.11 -7.96 6.67
CA ASP A 20 -1.88 -7.50 5.30
C ASP A 20 -1.95 -8.68 4.34
N PHE A 21 -2.08 -8.42 3.05
CA PHE A 21 -2.01 -9.44 2.03
C PHE A 21 -1.52 -8.89 0.69
N ALA A 22 -1.04 -9.75 -0.19
CA ALA A 22 -0.57 -9.40 -1.53
C ALA A 22 -1.11 -10.40 -2.57
N TRP A 23 -1.59 -9.86 -3.71
CA TRP A 23 -1.97 -10.66 -4.86
C TRP A 23 -0.76 -11.24 -5.59
N SER A 24 -0.90 -12.46 -6.11
CA SER A 24 0.01 -12.96 -7.14
C SER A 24 -0.10 -12.09 -8.42
N PRO A 25 0.98 -11.98 -9.21
CA PRO A 25 0.97 -11.16 -10.43
C PRO A 25 -0.11 -11.56 -11.45
N ASP A 26 -0.51 -12.82 -11.47
CA ASP A 26 -1.57 -13.36 -12.35
C ASP A 26 -2.98 -13.31 -11.72
N GLY A 27 -3.10 -12.86 -10.46
CA GLY A 27 -4.38 -12.75 -9.75
C GLY A 27 -5.01 -14.09 -9.38
N SER A 28 -4.28 -15.21 -9.42
CA SER A 28 -4.80 -16.55 -9.10
C SER A 28 -4.67 -16.92 -7.64
N SER A 29 -3.82 -16.23 -6.88
CA SER A 29 -3.50 -16.52 -5.48
C SER A 29 -3.28 -15.24 -4.68
N ILE A 30 -3.38 -15.38 -3.34
CA ILE A 30 -3.15 -14.29 -2.38
C ILE A 30 -2.23 -14.79 -1.27
N ALA A 31 -1.15 -14.07 -1.00
CA ALA A 31 -0.31 -14.29 0.17
C ALA A 31 -0.83 -13.43 1.32
N VAL A 32 -1.04 -14.01 2.48
CA VAL A 32 -1.65 -13.36 3.65
C VAL A 32 -0.69 -13.40 4.84
N ALA A 33 -0.55 -12.26 5.50
CA ALA A 33 0.16 -12.09 6.75
C ALA A 33 -0.85 -12.14 7.91
N GLY A 34 -0.75 -13.13 8.76
CA GLY A 34 -1.58 -13.30 9.96
C GLY A 34 -0.95 -12.64 11.18
N GLY A 35 -1.78 -12.09 12.07
CA GLY A 35 -1.31 -11.30 13.22
C GLY A 35 -0.48 -12.05 14.25
N GLU A 36 -0.64 -13.38 14.31
CA GLU A 36 0.13 -14.24 15.23
C GLU A 36 1.43 -14.78 14.64
N GLY A 37 1.77 -14.37 13.40
CA GLY A 37 3.01 -14.73 12.73
C GLY A 37 2.83 -15.63 11.50
N ALA A 38 1.68 -16.25 11.32
CA ALA A 38 1.43 -17.14 10.20
C ALA A 38 1.53 -16.43 8.85
N VAL A 39 2.17 -17.08 7.89
CA VAL A 39 2.18 -16.68 6.48
C VAL A 39 1.42 -17.73 5.68
N VAL A 40 0.30 -17.33 5.08
CA VAL A 40 -0.63 -18.23 4.42
C VAL A 40 -0.72 -17.88 2.93
N LEU A 41 -0.63 -18.87 2.07
CA LEU A 41 -0.92 -18.78 0.66
C LEU A 41 -2.35 -19.27 0.40
N VAL A 42 -3.21 -18.41 -0.11
CA VAL A 42 -4.58 -18.78 -0.50
C VAL A 42 -4.62 -18.92 -2.02
N ASN A 43 -4.75 -20.15 -2.49
CA ASN A 43 -4.85 -20.50 -3.90
C ASN A 43 -6.31 -20.63 -4.34
N GLY A 44 -6.54 -20.64 -5.66
CA GLY A 44 -7.84 -20.94 -6.25
C GLY A 44 -8.79 -19.75 -6.31
N VAL A 45 -8.28 -18.54 -6.39
CA VAL A 45 -9.11 -17.36 -6.65
C VAL A 45 -9.82 -17.51 -8.00
N GLY A 46 -11.17 -17.39 -7.98
CA GLY A 46 -12.02 -17.69 -9.14
C GLY A 46 -12.56 -19.11 -9.17
N ALA A 47 -12.18 -19.94 -8.19
CA ALA A 47 -12.71 -21.27 -7.93
C ALA A 47 -12.95 -21.46 -6.44
N ALA A 48 -12.56 -22.57 -5.85
CA ALA A 48 -12.59 -22.76 -4.40
C ALA A 48 -11.29 -22.28 -3.76
N LEU A 49 -11.38 -21.36 -2.80
CA LEU A 49 -10.22 -20.85 -2.05
C LEU A 49 -9.62 -21.98 -1.19
N LYS A 50 -8.30 -22.16 -1.32
CA LYS A 50 -7.54 -23.21 -0.63
C LYS A 50 -6.37 -22.59 0.13
N PRO A 51 -6.50 -22.36 1.45
CA PRO A 51 -5.40 -21.86 2.26
C PRO A 51 -4.34 -22.94 2.48
N GLN A 52 -3.08 -22.53 2.44
CA GLN A 52 -1.90 -23.33 2.72
C GLN A 52 -0.94 -22.50 3.57
N THR A 53 -0.60 -22.94 4.75
CA THR A 53 0.42 -22.29 5.57
C THR A 53 1.80 -22.52 4.94
N LEU A 54 2.53 -21.45 4.67
CA LEU A 54 3.91 -21.49 4.18
C LEU A 54 4.91 -21.66 5.33
N GLY A 55 4.62 -21.04 6.46
CA GLY A 55 5.41 -21.02 7.67
C GLY A 55 5.00 -19.87 8.57
N GLU A 56 5.90 -19.49 9.49
CA GLU A 56 5.59 -18.47 10.48
C GLU A 56 6.82 -17.60 10.84
N HIS A 57 6.54 -16.40 11.31
CA HIS A 57 7.46 -15.58 12.08
C HIS A 57 7.35 -15.98 13.56
N GLY A 58 8.45 -15.91 14.30
CA GLY A 58 8.48 -16.24 15.75
C GLY A 58 7.64 -15.28 16.62
N MET A 59 7.19 -14.18 16.06
CA MET A 59 6.26 -13.17 16.61
C MET A 59 5.37 -12.70 15.47
N GLY A 60 4.38 -11.83 15.72
CA GLY A 60 3.43 -11.36 14.71
C GLY A 60 4.05 -10.89 13.40
N THR A 61 3.36 -11.12 12.29
CA THR A 61 3.74 -10.52 11.00
C THR A 61 3.40 -9.04 10.96
N ILE A 62 4.09 -8.28 10.12
CA ILE A 62 3.89 -6.83 9.96
C ILE A 62 3.46 -6.49 8.53
N ALA A 63 4.16 -7.00 7.53
CA ALA A 63 3.89 -6.70 6.13
C ALA A 63 4.17 -7.90 5.23
N ILE A 64 3.54 -7.91 4.07
CA ILE A 64 3.74 -8.94 3.05
C ILE A 64 3.76 -8.30 1.66
N ALA A 65 4.63 -8.78 0.78
CA ALA A 65 4.74 -8.32 -0.59
C ALA A 65 4.96 -9.52 -1.54
N TRP A 66 4.33 -9.47 -2.70
CA TRP A 66 4.58 -10.44 -3.77
C TRP A 66 5.50 -9.83 -4.81
N GLN A 67 6.50 -10.57 -5.25
CA GLN A 67 7.43 -10.15 -6.29
C GLN A 67 6.69 -9.93 -7.62
N PRO A 68 6.72 -8.73 -8.20
CA PRO A 68 6.17 -8.48 -9.52
C PRO A 68 6.83 -9.38 -10.56
N ARG A 69 6.04 -10.03 -11.39
CA ARG A 69 6.52 -10.96 -12.43
C ARG A 69 7.33 -12.16 -11.92
N GLY A 70 7.19 -12.51 -10.63
CA GLY A 70 7.94 -13.59 -9.99
C GLY A 70 7.06 -14.46 -9.09
N LYS A 71 7.71 -15.43 -8.44
CA LYS A 71 7.09 -16.42 -7.56
C LYS A 71 7.47 -16.23 -6.10
N THR A 72 8.30 -15.25 -5.80
CA THR A 72 8.79 -15.00 -4.45
C THR A 72 7.80 -14.11 -3.69
N ILE A 73 7.45 -14.54 -2.49
CA ILE A 73 6.73 -13.75 -1.51
C ILE A 73 7.76 -13.30 -0.48
N ALA A 74 7.69 -12.04 -0.06
CA ALA A 74 8.45 -11.53 1.08
C ALA A 74 7.48 -11.20 2.21
N SER A 75 7.76 -11.64 3.43
CA SER A 75 7.03 -11.25 4.64
C SER A 75 7.99 -10.68 5.68
N SER A 76 7.52 -9.74 6.50
CA SER A 76 8.28 -9.22 7.64
C SER A 76 7.54 -9.47 8.94
N GLY A 77 8.27 -9.62 10.04
CA GLY A 77 7.72 -9.90 11.35
C GLY A 77 8.34 -9.09 12.47
N GLN A 78 7.70 -9.13 13.63
CA GLN A 78 8.19 -8.53 14.87
C GLN A 78 9.44 -9.25 15.42
N ASP A 79 9.81 -10.40 14.84
CA ASP A 79 11.05 -11.13 15.08
C ASP A 79 12.28 -10.51 14.38
N SER A 80 12.13 -9.30 13.82
CA SER A 80 13.15 -8.57 13.07
C SER A 80 13.65 -9.30 11.82
N ALA A 81 12.91 -10.30 11.35
CA ALA A 81 13.24 -11.03 10.13
C ALA A 81 12.40 -10.55 8.93
N VAL A 82 12.97 -10.70 7.76
CA VAL A 82 12.24 -10.75 6.49
C VAL A 82 12.45 -12.13 5.90
N VAL A 83 11.37 -12.81 5.56
CA VAL A 83 11.43 -14.17 5.01
C VAL A 83 10.97 -14.15 3.57
N LEU A 84 11.75 -14.78 2.72
CA LEU A 84 11.43 -15.05 1.32
C LEU A 84 10.86 -16.45 1.18
N TRP A 85 9.72 -16.59 0.51
CA TRP A 85 9.00 -17.84 0.30
C TRP A 85 8.86 -18.16 -1.19
N ASP A 86 8.98 -19.43 -1.55
CA ASP A 86 8.60 -19.89 -2.89
C ASP A 86 7.09 -20.20 -2.90
N SER A 87 6.32 -19.43 -3.65
CA SER A 87 4.87 -19.60 -3.76
C SER A 87 4.47 -20.89 -4.49
N THR A 88 5.37 -21.53 -5.23
CA THR A 88 5.11 -22.78 -5.96
C THR A 88 5.44 -24.00 -5.10
N ALA A 89 6.62 -24.00 -4.45
CA ALA A 89 7.03 -25.08 -3.56
C ALA A 89 6.35 -24.99 -2.18
N GLY A 90 5.91 -23.80 -1.78
CA GLY A 90 5.31 -23.57 -0.45
C GLY A 90 6.34 -23.61 0.67
N THR A 91 7.58 -23.23 0.42
CA THR A 91 8.71 -23.37 1.36
C THR A 91 9.47 -22.07 1.56
N GLU A 92 10.13 -21.94 2.72
CA GLU A 92 11.06 -20.84 2.98
C GLU A 92 12.28 -20.96 2.04
N LEU A 93 12.59 -19.89 1.32
CA LEU A 93 13.79 -19.78 0.48
C LEU A 93 14.95 -19.21 1.29
N LYS A 94 14.70 -18.16 2.03
CA LYS A 94 15.75 -17.44 2.76
C LYS A 94 15.16 -16.55 3.86
N ARG A 95 15.89 -16.45 4.97
CA ARG A 95 15.57 -15.54 6.08
C ARG A 95 16.62 -14.46 6.17
N LEU A 96 16.20 -13.21 5.96
CA LEU A 96 17.04 -12.02 5.98
C LEU A 96 17.00 -11.39 7.38
N ARG A 97 18.10 -10.70 7.73
CA ARG A 97 18.23 -9.93 8.98
C ARG A 97 18.61 -8.49 8.64
N PRO A 98 17.63 -7.62 8.31
CA PRO A 98 17.92 -6.23 7.93
C PRO A 98 18.50 -5.40 9.09
N GLY A 99 18.15 -5.72 10.33
CA GLY A 99 18.60 -5.06 11.54
C GLY A 99 18.05 -5.73 12.79
N THR A 100 18.08 -5.03 13.93
CA THR A 100 17.57 -5.53 15.22
C THR A 100 16.18 -4.97 15.58
N ALA A 101 15.73 -3.90 14.91
CA ALA A 101 14.39 -3.36 15.06
C ALA A 101 13.39 -4.13 14.17
N TRP A 102 12.10 -3.89 14.38
CA TRP A 102 11.06 -4.42 13.51
C TRP A 102 11.21 -3.87 12.08
N THR A 103 10.98 -4.72 11.09
CA THR A 103 10.93 -4.31 9.70
C THR A 103 9.49 -3.95 9.36
N GLU A 104 9.18 -2.65 9.43
CA GLU A 104 7.80 -2.16 9.29
C GLU A 104 7.35 -2.08 7.83
N HIS A 105 8.28 -1.89 6.90
CA HIS A 105 7.94 -1.76 5.49
C HIS A 105 8.86 -2.61 4.63
N ILE A 106 8.23 -3.31 3.68
CA ILE A 106 8.90 -4.06 2.62
C ILE A 106 8.22 -3.76 1.29
N ALA A 107 9.00 -3.60 0.22
CA ALA A 107 8.46 -3.37 -1.11
C ALA A 107 9.41 -3.88 -2.19
N PHE A 108 8.91 -4.71 -3.09
CA PHE A 108 9.65 -5.02 -4.32
C PHE A 108 9.64 -3.83 -5.28
N SER A 109 10.74 -3.64 -5.98
CA SER A 109 10.80 -2.75 -7.13
C SER A 109 9.80 -3.23 -8.21
N PRO A 110 9.25 -2.34 -9.05
CA PRO A 110 8.27 -2.69 -10.08
C PRO A 110 8.74 -3.74 -11.08
N ASP A 111 10.05 -3.88 -11.30
CA ASP A 111 10.63 -4.94 -12.13
C ASP A 111 10.84 -6.26 -11.38
N GLY A 112 10.63 -6.27 -10.07
CA GLY A 112 10.76 -7.43 -9.19
C GLY A 112 12.19 -7.85 -8.85
N LYS A 113 13.21 -7.09 -9.27
CA LYS A 113 14.61 -7.49 -9.09
C LYS A 113 15.19 -7.10 -7.72
N THR A 114 14.61 -6.10 -7.09
CA THR A 114 15.11 -5.55 -5.83
C THR A 114 13.99 -5.53 -4.79
N LEU A 115 14.29 -6.03 -3.58
CA LEU A 115 13.45 -5.86 -2.41
C LEU A 115 14.02 -4.73 -1.56
N ALA A 116 13.22 -3.74 -1.22
CA ALA A 116 13.55 -2.72 -0.22
C ALA A 116 12.96 -3.10 1.13
N THR A 117 13.72 -2.89 2.19
CA THR A 117 13.28 -3.09 3.58
C THR A 117 13.56 -1.85 4.40
N ALA A 118 12.59 -1.39 5.20
CA ALA A 118 12.77 -0.32 6.17
C ALA A 118 12.66 -0.89 7.58
N THR A 119 13.80 -0.85 8.29
CA THR A 119 13.95 -1.40 9.64
C THR A 119 14.36 -0.26 10.58
N GLY A 120 13.39 0.26 11.34
CA GLY A 120 13.58 1.46 12.15
C GLY A 120 14.06 2.64 11.30
N LYS A 121 15.33 3.03 11.41
CA LYS A 121 15.94 4.18 10.71
C LYS A 121 16.70 3.81 9.44
N VAL A 122 16.79 2.53 9.11
CA VAL A 122 17.66 2.01 8.04
C VAL A 122 16.82 1.53 6.86
N LEU A 123 17.12 2.04 5.68
CA LEU A 123 16.67 1.50 4.40
C LEU A 123 17.76 0.58 3.86
N ALA A 124 17.41 -0.65 3.48
CA ALA A 124 18.31 -1.59 2.85
C ALA A 124 17.70 -2.19 1.58
N LEU A 125 18.56 -2.53 0.63
CA LEU A 125 18.20 -3.11 -0.65
C LEU A 125 18.79 -4.52 -0.77
N TRP A 126 17.99 -5.44 -1.29
CA TRP A 126 18.32 -6.85 -1.48
C TRP A 126 17.99 -7.24 -2.91
N ASP A 127 18.77 -8.11 -3.49
CA ASP A 127 18.42 -8.70 -4.79
C ASP A 127 17.34 -9.77 -4.66
N SER A 128 16.89 -10.31 -5.77
CA SER A 128 15.85 -11.34 -5.81
C SER A 128 16.23 -12.68 -5.17
N SER A 129 17.53 -12.91 -4.92
CA SER A 129 18.05 -14.09 -4.19
C SER A 129 18.16 -13.84 -2.68
N GLY A 130 17.87 -12.61 -2.24
CA GLY A 130 18.00 -12.19 -0.85
C GLY A 130 19.44 -11.89 -0.44
N GLU A 131 20.34 -11.58 -1.37
CA GLU A 131 21.66 -11.03 -1.04
C GLU A 131 21.55 -9.51 -0.86
N LYS A 132 22.24 -8.99 0.15
CA LYS A 132 22.22 -7.55 0.45
C LYS A 132 23.00 -6.79 -0.61
N VAL A 133 22.31 -5.96 -1.37
CA VAL A 133 22.91 -5.11 -2.41
C VAL A 133 23.47 -3.83 -1.80
N HIS A 134 22.69 -3.19 -0.91
CA HIS A 134 23.10 -1.94 -0.28
C HIS A 134 22.36 -1.71 1.03
N SER A 135 22.99 -0.98 1.94
CA SER A 135 22.38 -0.47 3.16
C SER A 135 22.73 1.00 3.29
N PHE A 136 21.71 1.84 3.36
CA PHE A 136 21.92 3.28 3.53
C PHE A 136 22.25 3.62 4.97
N GLU A 137 22.95 4.74 5.17
CA GLU A 137 23.21 5.28 6.51
C GLU A 137 21.88 5.53 7.23
N PRO A 138 21.84 5.29 8.56
CA PRO A 138 20.63 5.51 9.33
C PRO A 138 20.13 6.94 9.23
N LEU A 139 18.84 7.11 8.97
CA LEU A 139 18.18 8.41 8.95
C LEU A 139 18.02 8.98 10.38
N ALA A 140 17.75 10.27 10.48
CA ALA A 140 17.57 10.94 11.78
C ALA A 140 16.38 10.38 12.60
N GLY A 141 15.31 9.95 11.90
CA GLY A 141 14.11 9.37 12.50
C GLY A 141 13.74 8.03 11.88
N ASN A 142 12.79 7.33 12.50
CA ASN A 142 12.24 6.09 11.94
C ASN A 142 11.59 6.36 10.59
N ILE A 143 11.65 5.37 9.71
CA ILE A 143 11.02 5.40 8.40
C ILE A 143 9.55 5.04 8.57
N ALA A 144 8.67 5.99 8.28
CA ALA A 144 7.22 5.84 8.42
C ALA A 144 6.55 5.25 7.18
N ALA A 145 7.19 5.32 6.01
CA ALA A 145 6.72 4.73 4.77
C ALA A 145 7.85 4.64 3.75
N ILE A 146 7.76 3.68 2.84
CA ILE A 146 8.60 3.59 1.64
C ILE A 146 7.73 3.46 0.40
N SER A 147 8.20 3.99 -0.74
CA SER A 147 7.52 3.86 -2.02
C SER A 147 8.51 3.87 -3.17
N TRP A 148 8.37 2.94 -4.11
CA TRP A 148 9.09 3.00 -5.38
C TRP A 148 8.35 3.91 -6.36
N ASP A 149 9.10 4.60 -7.21
CA ASP A 149 8.52 5.21 -8.39
C ASP A 149 8.11 4.12 -9.41
N LYS A 150 7.18 4.45 -10.31
CA LYS A 150 6.65 3.45 -11.27
C LYS A 150 7.72 2.82 -12.17
N PRO A 151 8.77 3.52 -12.62
CA PRO A 151 9.88 2.92 -13.34
C PRO A 151 10.82 2.05 -12.48
N GLY A 152 10.75 2.12 -11.15
CA GLY A 152 11.65 1.40 -10.24
C GLY A 152 13.07 1.97 -10.18
N ARG A 153 13.22 3.26 -10.48
CA ARG A 153 14.51 3.95 -10.44
C ARG A 153 14.75 4.72 -9.15
N ASP A 154 13.70 5.20 -8.54
CA ASP A 154 13.76 5.98 -7.31
C ASP A 154 12.94 5.29 -6.21
N ILE A 155 13.47 5.27 -4.99
CA ILE A 155 12.74 4.87 -3.79
C ILE A 155 12.70 6.02 -2.80
N ALA A 156 11.50 6.34 -2.32
CA ALA A 156 11.27 7.33 -1.28
C ALA A 156 11.16 6.67 0.09
N ALA A 157 11.74 7.32 1.11
CA ALA A 157 11.58 6.98 2.52
C ALA A 157 11.10 8.22 3.28
N ALA A 158 9.90 8.15 3.85
CA ALA A 158 9.31 9.23 4.65
C ALA A 158 9.79 9.15 6.10
N THR A 159 10.18 10.30 6.66
CA THR A 159 10.64 10.41 8.05
C THR A 159 10.11 11.69 8.70
N ALA A 160 10.42 11.89 9.96
CA ALA A 160 10.27 13.19 10.58
C ALA A 160 11.17 14.22 9.89
N GLY A 161 10.57 15.30 9.40
CA GLY A 161 11.27 16.45 8.81
C GLY A 161 11.67 16.31 7.35
N ALA A 162 11.45 15.17 6.70
CA ALA A 162 11.77 15.03 5.27
C ALA A 162 11.26 13.74 4.63
N ILE A 163 11.19 13.75 3.29
CA ILE A 163 11.27 12.54 2.48
C ILE A 163 12.65 12.47 1.85
N HIS A 164 13.30 11.32 2.00
CA HIS A 164 14.56 11.00 1.33
C HIS A 164 14.28 10.15 0.11
N VAL A 165 14.76 10.57 -1.06
CA VAL A 165 14.61 9.84 -2.32
C VAL A 165 15.98 9.37 -2.77
N TYR A 166 16.14 8.06 -2.87
CA TYR A 166 17.37 7.40 -3.29
C TYR A 166 17.21 6.93 -4.73
N ARG A 167 18.13 7.36 -5.60
CA ARG A 167 18.22 6.90 -6.97
C ARG A 167 18.91 5.54 -6.99
N PHE A 168 18.28 4.54 -7.62
CA PHE A 168 18.88 3.23 -7.80
C PHE A 168 19.87 3.25 -8.96
N GLU A 169 21.07 3.76 -8.70
CA GLU A 169 22.19 3.85 -9.65
C GLU A 169 23.47 3.29 -9.00
N PRO A 170 23.59 1.93 -8.87
CA PRO A 170 24.80 1.34 -8.28
C PRO A 170 26.06 1.77 -9.03
N PRO A 171 27.19 2.06 -8.32
CA PRO A 171 27.35 1.95 -6.86
C PRO A 171 27.08 3.25 -6.08
N SER A 172 26.69 4.35 -6.71
CA SER A 172 26.68 5.67 -6.06
C SER A 172 25.41 6.01 -5.28
N TYR A 173 24.26 5.46 -5.66
CA TYR A 173 22.96 5.69 -5.03
C TYR A 173 22.67 7.16 -4.64
N PRO A 174 22.64 8.11 -5.60
CA PRO A 174 22.43 9.53 -5.29
C PRO A 174 21.15 9.78 -4.51
N THR A 175 21.23 10.64 -3.50
CA THR A 175 20.11 10.95 -2.61
C THR A 175 19.63 12.38 -2.79
N ARG A 176 18.30 12.58 -2.83
CA ARG A 176 17.64 13.88 -2.76
C ARG A 176 16.82 13.97 -1.49
N LYS A 177 16.88 15.10 -0.81
CA LYS A 177 16.09 15.36 0.40
C LYS A 177 15.02 16.41 0.11
N TYR A 178 13.79 16.05 0.35
CA TYR A 178 12.63 16.92 0.29
C TYR A 178 12.23 17.27 1.73
N ALA A 179 12.76 18.41 2.22
CA ALA A 179 12.61 18.82 3.62
C ALA A 179 11.25 19.48 3.86
N TRP A 180 10.64 19.17 5.00
CA TRP A 180 9.46 19.83 5.51
C TRP A 180 9.45 19.76 7.04
N PRO A 181 9.06 20.82 7.78
CA PRO A 181 9.20 20.86 9.24
C PRO A 181 8.19 20.00 10.03
N ALA A 182 7.37 19.18 9.37
CA ALA A 182 6.46 18.25 10.01
C ALA A 182 6.88 16.79 9.78
N VAL A 183 6.22 15.83 10.47
CA VAL A 183 6.45 14.40 10.28
C VAL A 183 5.72 13.94 9.03
N CYS A 184 6.47 13.42 8.06
CA CYS A 184 5.94 12.76 6.87
C CYS A 184 5.48 11.35 7.25
N LEU A 185 4.17 11.07 7.09
CA LEU A 185 3.58 9.78 7.45
C LEU A 185 3.46 8.83 6.25
N THR A 186 3.41 9.37 5.04
CA THR A 186 3.33 8.60 3.80
C THR A 186 4.34 9.11 2.79
N ALA A 187 4.60 8.30 1.75
CA ALA A 187 5.34 8.70 0.58
C ALA A 187 4.66 8.10 -0.65
N ALA A 188 4.19 8.93 -1.57
CA ALA A 188 3.45 8.48 -2.74
C ALA A 188 3.91 9.21 -4.00
N PHE A 189 4.63 8.49 -4.86
CA PHE A 189 4.92 8.99 -6.20
C PHE A 189 3.67 8.94 -7.08
N SER A 190 3.39 10.01 -7.81
CA SER A 190 2.40 9.93 -8.88
C SER A 190 2.88 8.95 -9.97
N PRO A 191 2.00 8.13 -10.58
CA PRO A 191 2.39 7.14 -11.59
C PRO A 191 3.14 7.73 -12.82
N ASN A 192 2.94 9.02 -13.12
CA ASN A 192 3.68 9.72 -14.18
C ASN A 192 5.05 10.27 -13.74
N GLY A 193 5.43 10.07 -12.47
CA GLY A 193 6.73 10.50 -11.92
C GLY A 193 6.91 12.00 -11.75
N LYS A 194 5.83 12.80 -11.79
CA LYS A 194 5.94 14.27 -11.73
C LYS A 194 5.75 14.85 -10.33
N VAL A 195 5.09 14.11 -9.44
CA VAL A 195 4.74 14.57 -8.09
C VAL A 195 5.13 13.51 -7.08
N LEU A 196 5.68 13.95 -5.95
CA LEU A 196 5.82 13.17 -4.73
C LEU A 196 4.92 13.82 -3.68
N ALA A 197 4.00 13.08 -3.09
CA ALA A 197 3.08 13.56 -2.07
C ALA A 197 3.27 12.82 -0.75
N SER A 198 2.96 13.49 0.35
CA SER A 198 2.96 12.92 1.69
C SER A 198 1.81 13.47 2.52
N GLY A 199 1.11 12.59 3.20
CA GLY A 199 0.24 12.97 4.32
C GLY A 199 1.09 13.24 5.55
N MET A 200 0.70 14.24 6.33
CA MET A 200 1.48 14.78 7.43
C MET A 200 0.81 14.58 8.79
N GLN A 201 1.64 14.56 9.82
CA GLN A 201 1.20 14.48 11.22
C GLN A 201 0.40 15.72 11.65
N ASP A 202 0.66 16.89 11.06
CA ASP A 202 0.02 18.17 11.37
C ASP A 202 -1.35 18.39 10.70
N GLY A 203 -1.88 17.36 10.02
CA GLY A 203 -3.17 17.46 9.33
C GLY A 203 -3.07 18.20 8.00
N THR A 204 -1.93 18.14 7.33
CA THR A 204 -1.76 18.64 5.96
C THR A 204 -1.38 17.52 5.01
N VAL A 205 -1.50 17.76 3.71
CA VAL A 205 -0.86 16.97 2.66
C VAL A 205 0.13 17.88 1.97
N HIS A 206 1.39 17.51 1.98
CA HIS A 206 2.45 18.24 1.29
C HIS A 206 2.84 17.52 0.00
N PHE A 207 3.15 18.27 -1.04
CA PHE A 207 3.61 17.67 -2.29
C PHE A 207 4.72 18.50 -2.95
N TRP A 208 5.58 17.79 -3.67
CA TRP A 208 6.70 18.36 -4.42
C TRP A 208 6.55 18.04 -5.90
N LEU A 209 6.68 19.07 -6.74
CA LEU A 209 6.76 18.94 -8.19
C LEU A 209 8.19 18.56 -8.57
N LEU A 210 8.41 17.27 -8.89
CA LEU A 210 9.74 16.70 -9.09
C LEU A 210 10.50 17.29 -10.30
N THR A 211 9.77 17.90 -11.25
CA THR A 211 10.35 18.54 -12.43
C THR A 211 10.89 19.94 -12.16
N THR A 212 10.30 20.67 -11.22
CA THR A 212 10.64 22.08 -10.94
C THR A 212 11.27 22.28 -9.57
N GLY A 213 11.14 21.29 -8.68
CA GLY A 213 11.52 21.38 -7.27
C GLY A 213 10.61 22.25 -6.41
N LYS A 214 9.55 22.83 -7.00
CA LYS A 214 8.55 23.60 -6.24
C LYS A 214 7.71 22.66 -5.39
N ASP A 215 7.25 23.16 -4.26
CA ASP A 215 6.38 22.46 -3.34
C ASP A 215 5.15 23.30 -2.99
N SER A 216 4.13 22.63 -2.52
CA SER A 216 2.90 23.24 -2.04
C SER A 216 2.20 22.29 -1.05
N GLN A 217 1.16 22.81 -0.38
CA GLN A 217 0.43 22.03 0.61
C GLN A 217 -1.07 22.21 0.49
N MET A 218 -1.79 21.15 0.87
CA MET A 218 -3.23 21.12 0.98
C MET A 218 -3.60 21.03 2.47
N ARG A 219 -4.56 21.87 2.90
CA ARG A 219 -4.97 22.01 4.30
C ARG A 219 -6.47 21.76 4.45
N GLY A 220 -6.96 21.76 5.68
CA GLY A 220 -8.38 21.63 5.99
C GLY A 220 -8.74 20.25 6.60
N TYR A 221 -7.78 19.40 6.86
CA TYR A 221 -8.01 18.12 7.50
C TYR A 221 -8.17 18.28 9.02
N ALA A 222 -9.15 17.58 9.60
CA ALA A 222 -9.43 17.62 11.04
C ALA A 222 -8.35 16.92 11.89
N SER A 223 -7.55 16.03 11.30
CA SER A 223 -6.49 15.29 11.99
C SER A 223 -5.37 14.90 11.03
N LYS A 224 -4.37 14.19 11.54
CA LYS A 224 -3.26 13.66 10.71
C LYS A 224 -3.76 12.90 9.49
N VAL A 225 -3.05 13.05 8.37
CA VAL A 225 -3.33 12.35 7.12
C VAL A 225 -2.41 11.14 7.01
N THR A 226 -2.96 9.95 7.15
CA THR A 226 -2.19 8.69 7.18
C THR A 226 -2.32 7.86 5.91
N LEU A 227 -3.15 8.29 4.96
CA LEU A 227 -3.39 7.59 3.70
C LEU A 227 -3.26 8.55 2.53
N THR A 228 -2.53 8.12 1.53
CA THR A 228 -2.37 8.81 0.25
C THR A 228 -2.32 7.79 -0.88
N GLU A 229 -3.21 7.91 -1.86
CA GLU A 229 -3.32 6.96 -2.96
C GLU A 229 -3.53 7.69 -4.28
N TRP A 230 -2.74 7.38 -5.31
CA TRP A 230 -2.85 7.98 -6.62
C TRP A 230 -3.72 7.15 -7.56
N SER A 231 -4.57 7.82 -8.34
CA SER A 231 -5.21 7.18 -9.49
C SER A 231 -4.17 6.79 -10.56
N ALA A 232 -4.42 5.70 -11.27
CA ALA A 232 -3.50 5.15 -12.26
C ALA A 232 -3.07 6.14 -13.36
N ASN A 233 -3.94 7.11 -13.68
CA ASN A 233 -3.67 8.17 -14.64
C ASN A 233 -2.99 9.41 -14.03
N SER A 234 -2.64 9.38 -12.75
CA SER A 234 -2.01 10.49 -12.00
C SER A 234 -2.87 11.76 -11.88
N ARG A 235 -4.16 11.67 -12.16
CA ARG A 235 -5.03 12.84 -12.09
C ARG A 235 -5.54 13.10 -10.68
N TYR A 236 -5.89 12.04 -9.94
CA TYR A 236 -6.48 12.17 -8.63
C TYR A 236 -5.55 11.63 -7.55
N LEU A 237 -5.42 12.40 -6.47
CA LEU A 237 -4.81 11.96 -5.22
C LEU A 237 -5.93 11.83 -4.19
N ALA A 238 -6.24 10.62 -3.77
CA ALA A 238 -7.13 10.36 -2.64
C ALA A 238 -6.32 10.35 -1.34
N THR A 239 -6.86 10.98 -0.33
CA THR A 239 -6.31 11.07 1.02
C THR A 239 -7.42 10.81 2.03
N ALA A 240 -7.08 10.37 3.24
CA ALA A 240 -8.07 10.21 4.29
C ALA A 240 -7.57 10.74 5.64
N SER A 241 -8.50 11.37 6.35
CA SER A 241 -8.35 11.86 7.72
C SER A 241 -9.66 11.62 8.48
N GLY A 242 -9.60 10.82 9.55
CA GLY A 242 -10.83 10.41 10.25
C GLY A 242 -11.74 9.58 9.35
N ALA A 243 -13.01 9.96 9.27
CA ALA A 243 -14.05 9.30 8.50
C ALA A 243 -14.26 9.86 7.07
N GLU A 244 -13.41 10.79 6.64
CA GLU A 244 -13.57 11.49 5.36
C GLU A 244 -12.51 11.08 4.35
N VAL A 245 -12.93 10.83 3.11
CA VAL A 245 -12.06 10.71 1.95
C VAL A 245 -12.06 12.05 1.23
N VAL A 246 -10.87 12.59 0.99
CA VAL A 246 -10.66 13.85 0.26
C VAL A 246 -9.89 13.55 -1.01
N VAL A 247 -10.43 13.94 -2.17
CA VAL A 247 -9.81 13.69 -3.47
C VAL A 247 -9.43 15.01 -4.13
N TRP A 248 -8.14 15.14 -4.44
CA TRP A 248 -7.56 16.31 -5.09
C TRP A 248 -7.34 16.05 -6.58
N ASP A 249 -7.75 16.99 -7.43
CA ASP A 249 -7.53 16.92 -8.88
C ASP A 249 -6.19 17.60 -9.26
N PHE A 250 -5.25 16.79 -9.70
CA PHE A 250 -3.94 17.23 -10.22
C PHE A 250 -3.95 17.41 -11.75
N GLY A 251 -5.12 17.36 -12.39
CA GLY A 251 -5.28 17.69 -13.79
C GLY A 251 -5.09 19.18 -14.07
N GLY A 252 -4.81 19.54 -15.30
CA GLY A 252 -4.67 20.93 -15.71
C GLY A 252 -3.54 21.66 -14.97
N ARG A 253 -3.88 22.65 -14.15
CA ARG A 253 -2.94 23.46 -13.37
C ARG A 253 -2.60 22.85 -11.99
N GLY A 254 -3.19 21.71 -11.64
CA GLY A 254 -3.03 21.08 -10.33
C GLY A 254 -4.03 21.57 -9.28
N PRO A 255 -3.86 21.15 -8.02
CA PRO A 255 -4.84 21.37 -6.96
C PRO A 255 -4.81 22.78 -6.37
N GLU A 256 -3.78 23.60 -6.66
CA GLU A 256 -3.65 24.95 -6.10
C GLU A 256 -4.83 25.85 -6.48
N GLY A 257 -5.45 26.48 -5.45
CA GLY A 257 -6.62 27.36 -5.65
C GLY A 257 -7.91 26.63 -6.02
N THR A 258 -7.95 25.29 -5.94
CA THR A 258 -9.16 24.49 -6.17
C THR A 258 -9.74 23.96 -4.86
N ALA A 259 -11.03 23.66 -4.87
CA ALA A 259 -11.66 22.91 -3.78
C ALA A 259 -11.54 21.41 -4.06
N PRO A 260 -11.23 20.58 -3.04
CA PRO A 260 -11.22 19.13 -3.21
C PRO A 260 -12.63 18.55 -3.33
N LEU A 261 -12.69 17.31 -3.77
CA LEU A 261 -13.89 16.51 -3.68
C LEU A 261 -13.90 15.78 -2.32
N GLU A 262 -14.88 16.07 -1.50
CA GLU A 262 -15.11 15.42 -0.21
C GLU A 262 -16.14 14.31 -0.40
N LEU A 263 -15.80 13.09 0.06
CA LEU A 263 -16.61 11.88 -0.07
C LEU A 263 -16.93 11.35 1.34
N SER A 264 -18.19 11.40 1.72
CA SER A 264 -18.65 11.06 3.06
C SER A 264 -19.61 9.87 3.01
N ALA A 265 -19.18 8.74 3.56
CA ALA A 265 -20.02 7.55 3.76
C ALA A 265 -19.58 6.73 4.98
N HIS A 266 -18.40 7.00 5.52
CA HIS A 266 -17.88 6.33 6.70
C HIS A 266 -18.32 7.01 7.99
N THR A 267 -18.53 6.22 9.04
CA THR A 267 -18.92 6.70 10.37
C THR A 267 -17.80 6.58 11.40
N ASP A 268 -16.69 5.94 11.03
CA ASP A 268 -15.46 5.82 11.82
C ASP A 268 -14.26 5.95 10.90
N ARG A 269 -13.07 5.88 11.50
CA ARG A 269 -11.79 6.09 10.83
C ARG A 269 -11.61 5.18 9.62
N ILE A 270 -11.27 5.78 8.49
CA ILE A 270 -10.83 5.11 7.28
C ILE A 270 -9.40 4.62 7.50
N THR A 271 -9.16 3.36 7.21
CA THR A 271 -7.86 2.68 7.38
C THR A 271 -7.20 2.32 6.06
N HIS A 272 -7.97 2.28 4.96
CA HIS A 272 -7.47 1.88 3.65
C HIS A 272 -8.13 2.68 2.52
N LEU A 273 -7.32 3.00 1.52
CA LEU A 273 -7.72 3.52 0.21
C LEU A 273 -7.05 2.67 -0.86
N ALA A 274 -7.74 2.41 -1.96
CA ALA A 274 -7.16 1.70 -3.10
C ALA A 274 -7.81 2.18 -4.41
N PHE A 275 -7.05 2.86 -5.28
CA PHE A 275 -7.49 3.13 -6.63
C PHE A 275 -7.42 1.87 -7.49
N HIS A 276 -8.38 1.73 -8.37
CA HIS A 276 -8.37 0.70 -9.40
C HIS A 276 -7.12 0.83 -10.30
N PRO A 277 -6.43 -0.27 -10.65
CA PRO A 277 -5.14 -0.22 -11.35
C PRO A 277 -5.18 0.43 -12.74
N SER A 278 -6.36 0.54 -13.36
CA SER A 278 -6.52 1.15 -14.69
C SER A 278 -7.84 1.91 -14.89
N GLY A 279 -8.82 1.71 -14.01
CA GLY A 279 -10.15 2.30 -14.10
C GLY A 279 -10.34 3.55 -13.23
N PRO A 280 -11.56 4.11 -13.22
CA PRO A 280 -11.87 5.33 -12.49
C PRO A 280 -12.23 5.11 -11.00
N TRP A 281 -12.24 3.86 -10.56
CA TRP A 281 -12.79 3.47 -9.27
C TRP A 281 -11.80 3.69 -8.12
N LEU A 282 -12.32 4.13 -6.99
CA LEU A 282 -11.62 4.21 -5.72
C LEU A 282 -12.39 3.38 -4.70
N LEU A 283 -11.67 2.60 -3.90
CA LEU A 283 -12.19 1.95 -2.70
C LEU A 283 -11.73 2.70 -1.46
N SER A 284 -12.62 2.80 -0.49
CA SER A 284 -12.28 3.15 0.89
C SER A 284 -12.81 2.09 1.83
N ALA A 285 -12.08 1.83 2.91
CA ALA A 285 -12.48 0.89 3.95
C ALA A 285 -12.04 1.41 5.32
N GLY A 286 -12.79 1.06 6.36
CA GLY A 286 -12.55 1.63 7.68
C GLY A 286 -12.99 0.74 8.84
N ARG A 287 -12.84 1.31 10.04
CA ARG A 287 -13.23 0.67 11.31
C ARG A 287 -14.72 0.50 11.49
N ASP A 288 -15.51 1.20 10.70
CA ASP A 288 -16.98 1.05 10.61
C ASP A 288 -17.41 -0.20 9.81
N TRP A 289 -16.47 -1.07 9.44
CA TRP A 289 -16.64 -2.31 8.68
C TRP A 289 -17.19 -2.10 7.27
N ARG A 290 -17.14 -0.85 6.77
CA ARG A 290 -17.62 -0.51 5.43
C ARG A 290 -16.54 -0.64 4.40
N LEU A 291 -16.85 -1.31 3.30
CA LEU A 291 -16.15 -1.25 2.02
C LEU A 291 -17.00 -0.38 1.09
N THR A 292 -16.47 0.74 0.64
CA THR A 292 -17.21 1.70 -0.19
C THR A 292 -16.51 1.90 -1.53
N LEU A 293 -17.29 1.84 -2.61
CA LEU A 293 -16.83 2.08 -3.98
C LEU A 293 -17.25 3.47 -4.43
N TRP A 294 -16.31 4.21 -5.01
CA TRP A 294 -16.47 5.57 -5.49
C TRP A 294 -16.06 5.73 -6.95
N ASN A 295 -16.62 6.74 -7.63
CA ASN A 295 -16.14 7.23 -8.92
C ASN A 295 -15.86 8.74 -8.83
N PRO A 296 -14.69 9.16 -8.31
CA PRO A 296 -14.39 10.56 -8.03
C PRO A 296 -14.46 11.49 -9.24
N GLY A 297 -14.32 10.95 -10.45
CA GLY A 297 -14.40 11.72 -11.70
C GLY A 297 -15.83 12.05 -12.15
N LYS A 298 -16.84 11.48 -11.50
CA LYS A 298 -18.25 11.62 -11.92
C LYS A 298 -19.18 12.10 -10.82
N GLU A 299 -19.04 11.58 -9.61
CA GLU A 299 -20.02 11.79 -8.55
C GLU A 299 -19.40 11.82 -7.15
N LYS A 300 -20.11 12.53 -6.24
CA LYS A 300 -19.73 12.62 -4.81
C LYS A 300 -20.31 11.48 -3.97
N GLN A 301 -21.33 10.81 -4.48
CA GLN A 301 -22.02 9.75 -3.75
C GLN A 301 -21.29 8.42 -3.94
N ALA A 302 -21.41 7.54 -2.95
CA ALA A 302 -20.95 6.18 -3.08
C ALA A 302 -21.70 5.47 -4.20
N VAL A 303 -20.95 4.79 -5.06
CA VAL A 303 -21.51 3.99 -6.15
C VAL A 303 -22.08 2.68 -5.61
N ASP A 304 -21.37 2.11 -4.62
CA ASP A 304 -21.76 0.89 -3.92
C ASP A 304 -21.10 0.86 -2.53
N ALA A 305 -21.72 0.11 -1.60
CA ALA A 305 -21.20 -0.05 -0.25
C ALA A 305 -21.62 -1.39 0.37
N HIS A 306 -20.68 -2.03 1.05
CA HIS A 306 -20.87 -3.30 1.73
C HIS A 306 -20.44 -3.22 3.19
N LEU A 307 -21.12 -3.96 4.06
CA LEU A 307 -20.68 -4.22 5.44
C LEU A 307 -20.03 -5.60 5.49
N THR A 308 -18.81 -5.63 6.03
CA THR A 308 -18.06 -6.86 6.27
C THR A 308 -18.40 -7.47 7.63
N SER A 309 -17.82 -8.61 7.94
CA SER A 309 -18.05 -9.31 9.22
C SER A 309 -17.29 -8.71 10.41
N GLY A 310 -16.29 -7.87 10.15
CA GLY A 310 -15.43 -7.22 11.14
C GLY A 310 -14.74 -5.99 10.61
N GLU A 311 -13.90 -5.34 11.44
CA GLU A 311 -13.03 -4.24 11.02
C GLU A 311 -12.17 -4.67 9.82
N ILE A 312 -12.19 -3.86 8.77
CA ILE A 312 -11.39 -4.14 7.57
C ILE A 312 -9.93 -3.76 7.86
N THR A 313 -9.04 -4.72 7.70
CA THR A 313 -7.61 -4.59 7.98
C THR A 313 -6.75 -4.50 6.73
N ALA A 314 -7.27 -4.88 5.57
CA ALA A 314 -6.59 -4.71 4.28
C ALA A 314 -7.58 -4.78 3.11
N ILE A 315 -7.35 -3.99 2.08
CA ILE A 315 -8.04 -4.06 0.79
C ILE A 315 -7.04 -3.92 -0.35
N ARG A 316 -7.21 -4.70 -1.42
CA ARG A 316 -6.41 -4.54 -2.65
C ARG A 316 -7.17 -5.01 -3.87
N TRP A 317 -7.06 -4.27 -4.96
CA TRP A 317 -7.49 -4.72 -6.27
C TRP A 317 -6.58 -5.85 -6.78
N SER A 318 -7.16 -6.81 -7.49
CA SER A 318 -6.38 -7.76 -8.30
C SER A 318 -5.62 -7.00 -9.41
N PRO A 319 -4.49 -7.55 -9.91
CA PRO A 319 -3.69 -6.87 -10.95
C PRO A 319 -4.47 -6.53 -12.22
N ASP A 320 -5.48 -7.32 -12.58
CA ASP A 320 -6.37 -7.10 -13.73
C ASP A 320 -7.54 -6.12 -13.43
N GLY A 321 -7.70 -5.72 -12.17
CA GLY A 321 -8.76 -4.82 -11.70
C GLY A 321 -10.15 -5.44 -11.63
N LYS A 322 -10.33 -6.71 -11.94
CA LYS A 322 -11.66 -7.34 -11.95
C LYS A 322 -12.17 -7.70 -10.56
N ARG A 323 -11.26 -7.90 -9.61
CA ARG A 323 -11.59 -8.37 -8.27
C ARG A 323 -10.99 -7.48 -7.20
N VAL A 324 -11.59 -7.54 -6.03
CA VAL A 324 -11.11 -6.91 -4.81
C VAL A 324 -10.97 -8.00 -3.75
N ALA A 325 -9.81 -8.09 -3.12
CA ALA A 325 -9.66 -8.85 -1.89
C ALA A 325 -9.85 -7.92 -0.69
N VAL A 326 -10.50 -8.42 0.33
CA VAL A 326 -10.78 -7.73 1.59
C VAL A 326 -10.45 -8.67 2.74
N GLY A 327 -9.54 -8.25 3.59
CA GLY A 327 -9.19 -8.93 4.84
C GLY A 327 -9.79 -8.23 6.04
N ASP A 328 -10.23 -8.98 7.04
CA ASP A 328 -10.78 -8.41 8.27
C ASP A 328 -10.08 -8.91 9.54
N ALA A 329 -10.38 -8.22 10.65
CA ALA A 329 -9.84 -8.53 11.97
C ALA A 329 -10.32 -9.87 12.56
N LYS A 330 -11.29 -10.54 11.92
CA LYS A 330 -11.75 -11.88 12.30
C LYS A 330 -11.09 -13.00 11.48
N GLY A 331 -10.10 -12.64 10.65
CA GLY A 331 -9.40 -13.62 9.81
C GLY A 331 -10.15 -14.01 8.54
N ARG A 332 -11.23 -13.30 8.18
CA ARG A 332 -11.96 -13.57 6.95
C ARG A 332 -11.29 -12.86 5.77
N LEU A 333 -10.94 -13.62 4.74
CA LEU A 333 -10.53 -13.12 3.43
C LEU A 333 -11.71 -13.28 2.47
N SER A 334 -12.26 -12.18 1.98
CA SER A 334 -13.38 -12.14 1.02
C SER A 334 -12.91 -11.63 -0.33
N ILE A 335 -13.44 -12.22 -1.40
CA ILE A 335 -13.18 -11.84 -2.79
C ILE A 335 -14.46 -11.29 -3.40
N TYR A 336 -14.41 -10.04 -3.80
CA TYR A 336 -15.48 -9.37 -4.53
C TYR A 336 -15.12 -9.25 -6.01
N GLU A 337 -16.10 -9.33 -6.88
CA GLU A 337 -15.99 -9.08 -8.30
C GLU A 337 -16.66 -7.77 -8.67
N LEU A 338 -15.98 -6.94 -9.47
CA LEU A 338 -16.53 -5.69 -9.99
C LEU A 338 -17.34 -5.97 -11.25
N GLU A 339 -18.63 -5.67 -11.20
CA GLU A 339 -19.52 -5.81 -12.35
C GLU A 339 -20.05 -4.44 -12.80
N ALA A 340 -20.05 -4.18 -14.09
CA ALA A 340 -20.74 -3.03 -14.69
C ALA A 340 -22.25 -3.29 -14.70
N ARG A 341 -23.04 -2.29 -14.30
CA ARG A 341 -24.51 -2.27 -14.43
C ARG A 341 -24.96 -1.38 -15.56
#